data_e65f714f214c317b595e87f5f6d1afce
#
_entry.id   e65f714f214c317b595e87f5f6d1afce
#
_cell.length_a   1.000
_cell.length_b   1.000
_cell.length_c   1.000
_cell.angle_alpha   90.00
_cell.angle_beta   90.00
_cell.angle_gamma   90.00
#
_symmetry.space_group_name_H-M   'P 1'
#
loop_
_entity.id
_entity.type
_entity.pdbx_description
1 polymer ?
#
loop_
_entity_poly.entity_id
_entity_poly.type
_entity_poly.pdbx_seq_one_letter_code
_entity_poly.pdbx_strand_id
1 'polypeptide(L)'
;IGFIAAITVAALSVREVSTNPYLVGFPNALGVGGAFVGTQIYDFLSKNYSRLIALSNTFFIGGLGGVLLVFSLVADSFLLLLVGAFVLGIGQSATLQSRYAASYVASENYKATALSLAVWFSVFGSIFGPSLVGQYSELFQERFNSELIVGYFLAAGGMIIAGLCIYLFSGKETKLKDTAITQKTSERITLDNNAKLLTKILVLNHF
;
A
#
# COMPACT_ATOMS: atom_id res chain seq x y z
N ILE A 1 6.83 5.69 5.85
CA ILE A 1 8.05 5.50 6.66
C ILE A 1 8.56 4.07 6.49
N GLY A 2 7.78 3.05 6.89
CA GLY A 2 8.24 1.67 6.93
C GLY A 2 8.73 1.11 5.58
N PHE A 3 7.98 1.32 4.50
CA PHE A 3 8.35 0.80 3.19
C PHE A 3 9.67 1.38 2.66
N ILE A 4 9.89 2.68 2.86
CA ILE A 4 11.13 3.35 2.41
C ILE A 4 12.33 2.85 3.21
N ALA A 5 12.16 2.67 4.52
CA ALA A 5 13.19 2.06 5.37
C ALA A 5 13.56 0.65 4.86
N ALA A 6 12.56 -0.18 4.53
CA ALA A 6 12.79 -1.53 4.02
C ALA A 6 13.52 -1.56 2.66
N ILE A 7 13.18 -0.69 1.72
CA ILE A 7 13.88 -0.58 0.42
C ILE A 7 15.34 -0.20 0.62
N THR A 8 15.62 0.75 1.50
CA THR A 8 17.00 1.20 1.78
C THR A 8 17.86 0.03 2.27
N VAL A 9 17.26 -0.86 3.06
CA VAL A 9 17.95 -2.00 3.67
C VAL A 9 18.00 -3.22 2.73
N ALA A 10 17.04 -3.36 1.81
CA ALA A 10 16.89 -4.58 0.99
C ALA A 10 18.15 -4.95 0.18
N ALA A 11 18.80 -3.97 -0.41
CA ALA A 11 20.04 -4.21 -1.18
C ALA A 11 21.21 -4.67 -0.29
N LEU A 12 21.27 -4.18 0.96
CA LEU A 12 22.30 -4.56 1.92
C LEU A 12 22.00 -5.96 2.50
N SER A 13 20.75 -6.29 2.75
CA SER A 13 20.33 -7.60 3.25
C SER A 13 20.71 -8.75 2.32
N VAL A 14 20.71 -8.52 1.00
CA VAL A 14 21.19 -9.55 0.06
C VAL A 14 22.68 -9.86 0.27
N ARG A 15 23.49 -8.86 0.61
CA ARG A 15 24.92 -9.06 0.85
C ARG A 15 25.20 -9.83 2.14
N GLU A 16 24.31 -9.75 3.14
CA GLU A 16 24.42 -10.56 4.36
C GLU A 16 24.04 -12.03 4.11
N VAL A 17 22.97 -12.24 3.32
CA VAL A 17 22.37 -13.57 3.12
C VAL A 17 22.92 -14.30 1.88
N SER A 18 23.52 -13.58 0.93
CA SER A 18 24.05 -14.16 -0.33
C SER A 18 25.39 -13.56 -0.72
N THR A 19 26.32 -14.42 -1.10
CA THR A 19 27.65 -14.01 -1.59
C THR A 19 27.66 -13.52 -3.04
N ASN A 20 26.54 -13.66 -3.77
CA ASN A 20 26.47 -13.32 -5.18
C ASN A 20 25.99 -11.87 -5.41
N PRO A 21 26.84 -10.94 -5.88
CA PRO A 21 26.50 -9.53 -6.06
C PRO A 21 25.43 -9.28 -7.14
N TYR A 22 25.23 -10.22 -8.07
CA TYR A 22 24.20 -10.09 -9.10
C TYR A 22 22.77 -10.20 -8.57
N LEU A 23 22.59 -10.73 -7.37
CA LEU A 23 21.27 -10.94 -6.76
C LEU A 23 20.75 -9.71 -6.00
N VAL A 24 21.55 -8.65 -5.84
CA VAL A 24 21.23 -7.46 -5.04
C VAL A 24 19.95 -6.74 -5.53
N GLY A 25 19.67 -6.80 -6.83
CA GLY A 25 18.47 -6.18 -7.41
C GLY A 25 17.18 -7.00 -7.30
N PHE A 26 17.27 -8.32 -7.02
CA PHE A 26 16.13 -9.22 -7.05
C PHE A 26 15.03 -8.88 -6.03
N PRO A 27 15.31 -8.56 -4.76
CA PRO A 27 14.27 -8.20 -3.80
C PRO A 27 13.48 -6.97 -4.24
N ASN A 28 14.15 -5.96 -4.80
CA ASN A 28 13.48 -4.76 -5.30
C ASN A 28 12.60 -5.07 -6.52
N ALA A 29 13.08 -5.89 -7.46
CA ALA A 29 12.29 -6.32 -8.61
C ALA A 29 11.05 -7.10 -8.18
N LEU A 30 11.19 -8.04 -7.24
CA LEU A 30 10.07 -8.78 -6.67
C LEU A 30 9.12 -7.87 -5.88
N GLY A 31 9.62 -6.86 -5.17
CA GLY A 31 8.81 -5.86 -4.50
C GLY A 31 7.91 -5.10 -5.48
N VAL A 32 8.43 -4.71 -6.65
CA VAL A 32 7.64 -4.08 -7.72
C VAL A 32 6.60 -5.06 -8.27
N GLY A 33 6.98 -6.33 -8.51
CA GLY A 33 6.03 -7.38 -8.89
C GLY A 33 4.93 -7.59 -7.85
N GLY A 34 5.29 -7.58 -6.57
CA GLY A 34 4.36 -7.64 -5.44
C GLY A 34 3.40 -6.45 -5.43
N ALA A 35 3.87 -5.24 -5.72
CA ALA A 35 3.02 -4.05 -5.80
C ALA A 35 1.99 -4.15 -6.94
N PHE A 36 2.38 -4.72 -8.08
CA PHE A 36 1.47 -4.99 -9.19
C PHE A 36 0.36 -5.97 -8.76
N VAL A 37 0.72 -7.10 -8.17
CA VAL A 37 -0.24 -8.07 -7.65
C VAL A 37 -1.09 -7.47 -6.53
N GLY A 38 -0.49 -6.66 -5.66
CA GLY A 38 -1.18 -5.96 -4.57
C GLY A 38 -2.27 -5.02 -5.07
N THR A 39 -2.06 -4.36 -6.20
CA THR A 39 -3.09 -3.52 -6.84
C THR A 39 -4.29 -4.36 -7.27
N GLN A 40 -4.06 -5.55 -7.85
CA GLN A 40 -5.14 -6.47 -8.24
C GLN A 40 -5.91 -7.00 -7.02
N ILE A 41 -5.18 -7.36 -5.95
CA ILE A 41 -5.79 -7.78 -4.68
C ILE A 41 -6.65 -6.67 -4.09
N TYR A 42 -6.12 -5.43 -4.05
CA TYR A 42 -6.86 -4.27 -3.58
C TYR A 42 -8.14 -4.04 -4.39
N ASP A 43 -8.07 -4.08 -5.72
CA ASP A 43 -9.21 -3.88 -6.60
C ASP A 43 -10.28 -4.97 -6.40
N PHE A 44 -9.86 -6.22 -6.25
CA PHE A 44 -10.76 -7.33 -5.96
C PHE A 44 -11.45 -7.16 -4.60
N LEU A 45 -10.69 -6.81 -3.56
CA LEU A 45 -11.24 -6.58 -2.22
C LEU A 45 -12.16 -5.36 -2.17
N SER A 46 -11.83 -4.28 -2.90
CA SER A 46 -12.63 -3.06 -2.93
C SER A 46 -13.98 -3.22 -3.64
N LYS A 47 -14.13 -4.22 -4.51
CA LYS A 47 -15.40 -4.58 -5.13
C LYS A 47 -16.33 -5.35 -4.19
N ASN A 48 -15.77 -6.17 -3.31
CA ASN A 48 -16.54 -7.02 -2.40
C ASN A 48 -16.73 -6.39 -1.02
N TYR A 49 -15.83 -5.49 -0.61
CA TYR A 49 -15.82 -4.82 0.68
C TYR A 49 -15.71 -3.30 0.49
N SER A 50 -15.74 -2.55 1.58
CA SER A 50 -15.47 -1.12 1.54
C SER A 50 -14.00 -0.85 1.14
N ARG A 51 -13.76 0.27 0.44
CA ARG A 51 -12.41 0.69 0.01
C ARG A 51 -11.42 0.80 1.17
N LEU A 52 -11.87 1.26 2.33
CA LEU A 52 -11.02 1.37 3.51
C LEU A 52 -10.70 0.00 4.11
N ILE A 53 -11.63 -0.94 4.10
CA ILE A 53 -11.38 -2.33 4.54
C ILE A 53 -10.39 -3.01 3.59
N ALA A 54 -10.56 -2.84 2.28
CA ALA A 54 -9.62 -3.36 1.28
C ALA A 54 -8.20 -2.79 1.51
N LEU A 55 -8.11 -1.48 1.78
CA LEU A 55 -6.85 -0.80 2.06
C LEU A 55 -6.19 -1.34 3.34
N SER A 56 -6.96 -1.49 4.42
CA SER A 56 -6.48 -2.05 5.68
C SER A 56 -5.92 -3.46 5.51
N ASN A 57 -6.66 -4.35 4.82
CA ASN A 57 -6.22 -5.72 4.59
C ASN A 57 -4.93 -5.77 3.76
N THR A 58 -4.79 -4.91 2.75
CA THR A 58 -3.58 -4.85 1.95
C THR A 58 -2.39 -4.35 2.76
N PHE A 59 -2.60 -3.42 3.72
CA PHE A 59 -1.57 -3.02 4.67
C PHE A 59 -1.17 -4.16 5.62
N PHE A 60 -2.11 -4.96 6.11
CA PHE A 60 -1.80 -6.12 6.94
C PHE A 60 -0.98 -7.17 6.18
N ILE A 61 -1.32 -7.45 4.92
CA ILE A 61 -0.52 -8.36 4.08
C ILE A 61 0.91 -7.81 3.95
N GLY A 62 1.08 -6.51 3.69
CA GLY A 62 2.40 -5.88 3.63
C GLY A 62 3.17 -5.96 4.95
N GLY A 63 2.47 -5.79 6.08
CA GLY A 63 3.04 -5.95 7.40
C GLY A 63 3.58 -7.36 7.65
N LEU A 64 2.85 -8.40 7.22
CA LEU A 64 3.34 -9.79 7.22
C LEU A 64 4.60 -9.95 6.37
N GLY A 65 4.68 -9.27 5.21
CA GLY A 65 5.90 -9.24 4.40
C GLY A 65 7.09 -8.67 5.16
N GLY A 66 6.91 -7.59 5.92
CA GLY A 66 7.95 -7.03 6.77
C GLY A 66 8.41 -8.02 7.87
N VAL A 67 7.49 -8.75 8.49
CA VAL A 67 7.82 -9.81 9.47
C VAL A 67 8.62 -10.93 8.81
N LEU A 68 8.23 -11.38 7.61
CA LEU A 68 8.99 -12.40 6.86
C LEU A 68 10.42 -11.94 6.54
N LEU A 69 10.62 -10.65 6.25
CA LEU A 69 11.95 -10.09 6.01
C LEU A 69 12.82 -10.10 7.28
N VAL A 70 12.25 -9.82 8.45
CA VAL A 70 12.95 -9.99 9.72
C VAL A 70 13.39 -11.45 9.91
N PHE A 71 12.48 -12.40 9.69
CA PHE A 71 12.81 -13.83 9.82
C PHE A 71 13.83 -14.28 8.77
N SER A 72 13.87 -13.66 7.58
CA SER A 72 14.85 -14.01 6.54
C SER A 72 16.28 -13.74 6.96
N LEU A 73 16.53 -12.63 7.69
CA LEU A 73 17.86 -12.30 8.22
C LEU A 73 18.24 -13.20 9.43
N VAL A 74 17.27 -13.51 10.28
CA VAL A 74 17.51 -14.41 11.43
C VAL A 74 17.81 -15.84 10.98
N ALA A 75 17.19 -16.30 9.88
CA ALA A 75 17.35 -17.65 9.35
C ALA A 75 18.39 -17.75 8.22
N ASP A 76 19.09 -16.67 7.88
CA ASP A 76 20.05 -16.57 6.77
C ASP A 76 19.50 -17.16 5.45
N SER A 77 18.19 -16.94 5.20
CA SER A 77 17.50 -17.56 4.08
C SER A 77 17.19 -16.55 2.96
N PHE A 78 17.91 -16.68 1.86
CA PHE A 78 17.69 -15.85 0.66
C PHE A 78 16.30 -16.06 0.06
N LEU A 79 15.78 -17.28 0.06
CA LEU A 79 14.43 -17.56 -0.45
C LEU A 79 13.36 -16.83 0.38
N LEU A 80 13.49 -16.83 1.70
CA LEU A 80 12.57 -16.15 2.59
C LEU A 80 12.63 -14.63 2.40
N LEU A 81 13.82 -14.10 2.12
CA LEU A 81 14.02 -12.68 1.78
C LEU A 81 13.27 -12.30 0.50
N LEU A 82 13.33 -13.13 -0.54
CA LEU A 82 12.61 -12.89 -1.80
C LEU A 82 11.09 -12.93 -1.60
N VAL A 83 10.58 -13.93 -0.88
CA VAL A 83 9.14 -14.04 -0.56
C VAL A 83 8.69 -12.86 0.29
N GLY A 84 9.45 -12.50 1.31
CA GLY A 84 9.16 -11.35 2.18
C GLY A 84 9.13 -10.04 1.39
N ALA A 85 10.07 -9.82 0.47
CA ALA A 85 10.12 -8.65 -0.39
C ALA A 85 8.90 -8.58 -1.33
N PHE A 86 8.47 -9.70 -1.90
CA PHE A 86 7.28 -9.76 -2.73
C PHE A 86 6.01 -9.42 -1.93
N VAL A 87 5.84 -10.02 -0.74
CA VAL A 87 4.68 -9.77 0.13
C VAL A 87 4.69 -8.34 0.67
N LEU A 88 5.85 -7.78 1.04
CA LEU A 88 5.99 -6.39 1.41
C LEU A 88 5.58 -5.46 0.25
N GLY A 89 5.95 -5.83 -0.97
CA GLY A 89 5.54 -5.14 -2.19
C GLY A 89 4.02 -5.07 -2.37
N ILE A 90 3.28 -6.11 -1.99
CA ILE A 90 1.80 -6.06 -1.96
C ILE A 90 1.33 -4.89 -1.08
N GLY A 91 1.93 -4.72 0.11
CA GLY A 91 1.63 -3.59 1.00
C GLY A 91 2.00 -2.22 0.43
N GLN A 92 2.98 -2.15 -0.47
CA GLN A 92 3.32 -0.91 -1.17
C GLN A 92 2.14 -0.37 -2.00
N SER A 93 1.37 -1.25 -2.63
CA SER A 93 0.18 -0.85 -3.38
C SER A 93 -0.82 -0.12 -2.48
N ALA A 94 -1.00 -0.55 -1.23
CA ALA A 94 -1.83 0.14 -0.25
C ALA A 94 -1.32 1.56 0.04
N THR A 95 0.00 1.75 0.14
CA THR A 95 0.60 3.08 0.34
C THR A 95 0.29 4.02 -0.83
N LEU A 96 0.31 3.52 -2.07
CA LEU A 96 -0.07 4.30 -3.24
C LEU A 96 -1.57 4.62 -3.25
N GLN A 97 -2.42 3.65 -2.91
CA GLN A 97 -3.87 3.80 -2.87
C GLN A 97 -4.36 4.67 -1.70
N SER A 98 -3.58 4.77 -0.61
CA SER A 98 -3.94 5.56 0.57
C SER A 98 -4.17 7.05 0.25
N ARG A 99 -3.45 7.60 -0.72
CA ARG A 99 -3.61 8.99 -1.19
C ARG A 99 -4.99 9.21 -1.77
N TYR A 100 -5.47 8.28 -2.61
CA TYR A 100 -6.80 8.33 -3.19
C TYR A 100 -7.90 8.05 -2.16
N ALA A 101 -7.64 7.16 -1.21
CA ALA A 101 -8.56 6.91 -0.10
C ALA A 101 -8.74 8.15 0.79
N ALA A 102 -7.69 8.91 1.05
CA ALA A 102 -7.77 10.17 1.80
C ALA A 102 -8.68 11.19 1.09
N SER A 103 -8.57 11.34 -0.23
CA SER A 103 -9.45 12.23 -1.00
C SER A 103 -10.90 11.71 -1.09
N TYR A 104 -11.10 10.38 -1.03
CA TYR A 104 -12.42 9.78 -1.06
C TYR A 104 -13.22 10.04 0.23
N VAL A 105 -12.56 9.99 1.38
CA VAL A 105 -13.18 10.21 2.70
C VAL A 105 -13.43 11.71 2.97
N ALA A 106 -12.61 12.59 2.39
CA ALA A 106 -12.73 14.02 2.56
C ALA A 106 -14.00 14.59 1.90
N SER A 107 -14.60 15.62 2.51
CA SER A 107 -15.69 16.37 1.88
C SER A 107 -15.22 17.07 0.60
N GLU A 108 -16.14 17.39 -0.31
CA GLU A 108 -15.85 17.96 -1.64
C GLU A 108 -14.87 19.15 -1.59
N ASN A 109 -15.05 20.05 -0.62
CA ASN A 109 -14.23 21.26 -0.45
C ASN A 109 -12.80 20.99 0.05
N TYR A 110 -12.54 19.82 0.63
CA TYR A 110 -11.25 19.49 1.27
C TYR A 110 -10.52 18.35 0.58
N LYS A 111 -10.99 17.83 -0.57
CA LYS A 111 -10.34 16.71 -1.27
C LYS A 111 -8.89 17.02 -1.68
N ALA A 112 -8.64 18.19 -2.21
CA ALA A 112 -7.30 18.63 -2.60
C ALA A 112 -6.38 18.74 -1.39
N THR A 113 -6.87 19.29 -0.28
CA THR A 113 -6.12 19.42 0.97
C THR A 113 -5.78 18.04 1.56
N ALA A 114 -6.74 17.11 1.56
CA ALA A 114 -6.51 15.75 2.05
C ALA A 114 -5.44 15.01 1.23
N LEU A 115 -5.49 15.16 -0.10
CA LEU A 115 -4.47 14.58 -0.99
C LEU A 115 -3.09 15.20 -0.73
N SER A 116 -3.02 16.53 -0.61
CA SER A 116 -1.77 17.24 -0.33
C SER A 116 -1.17 16.82 1.00
N LEU A 117 -1.98 16.70 2.07
CA LEU A 117 -1.54 16.22 3.37
C LEU A 117 -0.98 14.80 3.30
N ALA A 118 -1.65 13.89 2.57
CA ALA A 118 -1.16 12.52 2.40
C ALA A 118 0.21 12.47 1.70
N VAL A 119 0.44 13.34 0.70
CA VAL A 119 1.73 13.49 0.04
C VAL A 119 2.78 14.08 0.98
N TRP A 120 2.45 15.13 1.73
CA TRP A 120 3.34 15.75 2.72
C TRP A 120 3.81 14.74 3.77
N PHE A 121 2.89 13.99 4.37
CA PHE A 121 3.25 12.94 5.33
C PHE A 121 4.13 11.83 4.71
N SER A 122 3.99 11.56 3.40
CA SER A 122 4.89 10.63 2.70
C SER A 122 6.31 11.17 2.62
N VAL A 123 6.49 12.48 2.38
CA VAL A 123 7.80 13.15 2.33
C VAL A 123 8.47 13.10 3.70
N PHE A 124 7.75 13.44 4.77
CA PHE A 124 8.27 13.28 6.14
C PHE A 124 8.71 11.85 6.41
N GLY A 125 7.90 10.86 6.00
CA GLY A 125 8.27 9.45 6.12
C GLY A 125 9.55 9.07 5.38
N SER A 126 9.82 9.68 4.23
CA SER A 126 11.06 9.45 3.46
C SER A 126 12.31 9.96 4.17
N ILE A 127 12.20 11.07 4.87
CA ILE A 127 13.33 11.69 5.60
C ILE A 127 13.57 10.96 6.92
N PHE A 128 12.51 10.72 7.69
CA PHE A 128 12.63 10.13 9.03
C PHE A 128 12.87 8.63 9.00
N GLY A 129 12.43 7.89 7.96
CA GLY A 129 12.61 6.45 7.85
C GLY A 129 14.06 6.00 7.95
N PRO A 130 14.95 6.43 7.05
CA PRO A 130 16.38 6.09 7.11
C PRO A 130 17.07 6.60 8.38
N SER A 131 16.69 7.78 8.88
CA SER A 131 17.26 8.34 10.12
C SER A 131 16.95 7.48 11.34
N LEU A 132 15.73 6.95 11.44
CA LEU A 132 15.35 6.03 12.52
C LEU A 132 16.11 4.71 12.41
N VAL A 133 16.31 4.18 11.21
CA VAL A 133 17.15 2.98 11.02
C VAL A 133 18.55 3.23 11.58
N GLY A 134 19.18 4.34 11.22
CA GLY A 134 20.54 4.66 11.69
C GLY A 134 20.64 4.85 13.21
N GLN A 135 19.65 5.47 13.84
CA GLN A 135 19.67 5.70 15.30
C GLN A 135 19.48 4.42 16.13
N TYR A 136 18.69 3.48 15.65
CA TYR A 136 18.36 2.27 16.39
C TYR A 136 19.16 1.03 15.94
N SER A 137 20.01 1.15 14.92
CA SER A 137 20.82 0.03 14.38
C SER A 137 21.68 -0.63 15.44
N GLU A 138 22.38 0.15 16.28
CA GLU A 138 23.26 -0.36 17.32
C GLU A 138 22.52 -1.24 18.35
N LEU A 139 21.34 -0.80 18.80
CA LEU A 139 20.52 -1.55 19.77
C LEU A 139 20.07 -2.91 19.23
N PHE A 140 19.81 -3.01 17.93
CA PHE A 140 19.36 -4.25 17.30
C PHE A 140 20.53 -5.14 16.89
N GLN A 141 21.68 -4.56 16.58
CA GLN A 141 22.91 -5.30 16.34
C GLN A 141 23.31 -6.16 17.54
N GLU A 142 23.29 -5.59 18.75
CA GLU A 142 23.57 -6.34 19.99
C GLU A 142 22.61 -7.53 20.22
N ARG A 143 21.36 -7.42 19.79
CA ARG A 143 20.32 -8.41 20.06
C ARG A 143 20.14 -9.44 18.95
N PHE A 144 20.32 -9.07 17.69
CA PHE A 144 19.97 -9.89 16.52
C PHE A 144 21.13 -10.08 15.53
N ASN A 145 22.31 -9.60 15.84
CA ASN A 145 23.51 -9.71 15.02
C ASN A 145 23.39 -9.11 13.60
N SER A 146 22.39 -8.23 13.35
CA SER A 146 22.24 -7.48 12.12
C SER A 146 21.61 -6.11 12.37
N GLU A 147 22.27 -5.07 11.88
CA GLU A 147 21.78 -3.68 11.93
C GLU A 147 20.56 -3.46 11.03
N LEU A 148 20.42 -4.31 10.00
CA LEU A 148 19.41 -4.14 8.96
C LEU A 148 18.01 -4.54 9.41
N ILE A 149 17.89 -5.33 10.46
CA ILE A 149 16.60 -5.80 11.02
C ILE A 149 15.70 -4.64 11.42
N VAL A 150 16.25 -3.51 11.89
CA VAL A 150 15.49 -2.31 12.29
C VAL A 150 14.61 -1.80 11.16
N GLY A 151 15.14 -1.74 9.94
CA GLY A 151 14.39 -1.27 8.77
C GLY A 151 13.14 -2.11 8.51
N TYR A 152 13.25 -3.42 8.67
CA TYR A 152 12.14 -4.35 8.47
C TYR A 152 11.14 -4.34 9.63
N PHE A 153 11.60 -4.17 10.88
CA PHE A 153 10.71 -3.93 12.01
C PHE A 153 9.89 -2.65 11.85
N LEU A 154 10.53 -1.55 11.41
CA LEU A 154 9.82 -0.30 11.14
C LEU A 154 8.83 -0.46 9.98
N ALA A 155 9.18 -1.25 8.96
CA ALA A 155 8.28 -1.55 7.85
C ALA A 155 7.06 -2.35 8.32
N ALA A 156 7.29 -3.45 9.03
CA ALA A 156 6.23 -4.31 9.56
C ALA A 156 5.32 -3.54 10.52
N GLY A 157 5.91 -2.91 11.53
CA GLY A 157 5.17 -2.14 12.55
C GLY A 157 4.40 -0.97 11.93
N GLY A 158 5.03 -0.20 11.06
CA GLY A 158 4.38 0.94 10.40
C GLY A 158 3.19 0.53 9.53
N MET A 159 3.30 -0.58 8.78
CA MET A 159 2.19 -1.10 7.98
C MET A 159 1.07 -1.69 8.84
N ILE A 160 1.40 -2.43 9.88
CA ILE A 160 0.40 -3.00 10.79
C ILE A 160 -0.36 -1.89 11.52
N ILE A 161 0.34 -0.87 12.03
CA ILE A 161 -0.27 0.30 12.69
C ILE A 161 -1.17 1.05 11.70
N ALA A 162 -0.72 1.30 10.48
CA ALA A 162 -1.52 1.96 9.45
C ALA A 162 -2.77 1.15 9.12
N GLY A 163 -2.64 -0.17 8.92
CA GLY A 163 -3.75 -1.07 8.70
C GLY A 163 -4.76 -1.05 9.84
N LEU A 164 -4.28 -1.11 11.09
CA LEU A 164 -5.13 -1.06 12.29
C LEU A 164 -5.86 0.28 12.42
N CYS A 165 -5.17 1.40 12.25
CA CYS A 165 -5.79 2.72 12.27
C CYS A 165 -6.91 2.83 11.23
N ILE A 166 -6.65 2.44 9.98
CA ILE A 166 -7.66 2.49 8.92
C ILE A 166 -8.84 1.56 9.25
N TYR A 167 -8.58 0.36 9.77
CA TYR A 167 -9.62 -0.58 10.17
C TYR A 167 -10.54 -0.02 11.27
N LEU A 168 -9.96 0.57 12.31
CA LEU A 168 -10.70 1.17 13.42
C LEU A 168 -11.54 2.38 12.98
N PHE A 169 -11.04 3.20 12.07
CA PHE A 169 -11.76 4.35 11.52
C PHE A 169 -12.72 3.99 10.38
N SER A 170 -12.65 2.78 9.82
CA SER A 170 -13.53 2.31 8.74
C SER A 170 -14.98 2.05 9.18
N GLY A 171 -15.27 2.10 10.47
CA GLY A 171 -16.59 1.80 11.01
C GLY A 171 -17.68 2.82 10.64
N LYS A 172 -18.86 2.32 10.24
CA LYS A 172 -20.16 2.98 10.04
C LYS A 172 -20.31 4.02 8.90
N GLU A 173 -19.37 4.89 8.63
CA GLU A 173 -19.57 5.96 7.62
C GLU A 173 -19.40 5.49 6.17
N THR A 174 -18.63 4.45 5.94
CA THR A 174 -18.24 4.00 4.61
C THR A 174 -19.42 3.40 3.84
N LYS A 175 -20.32 2.67 4.48
CA LYS A 175 -21.49 2.07 3.83
C LYS A 175 -22.45 3.10 3.27
N LEU A 176 -22.64 4.22 3.95
CA LEU A 176 -23.54 5.31 3.52
C LEU A 176 -22.98 6.05 2.29
N LYS A 177 -21.68 6.30 2.27
CA LYS A 177 -21.03 6.96 1.11
C LYS A 177 -20.94 6.04 -0.12
N ASP A 178 -20.67 4.76 0.06
CA ASP A 178 -20.63 3.79 -1.04
C ASP A 178 -22.00 3.62 -1.69
N THR A 179 -23.08 3.60 -0.89
CA THR A 179 -24.47 3.57 -1.39
C THR A 179 -24.80 4.84 -2.19
N ALA A 180 -24.42 6.02 -1.70
CA ALA A 180 -24.67 7.28 -2.38
C ALA A 180 -23.91 7.43 -3.71
N ILE A 181 -22.67 6.93 -3.78
CA ILE A 181 -21.87 6.95 -5.01
C ILE A 181 -22.43 5.95 -6.01
N THR A 182 -22.84 4.75 -5.58
CA THR A 182 -23.47 3.75 -6.44
C THR A 182 -24.78 4.28 -7.03
N GLN A 183 -25.60 4.97 -6.22
CA GLN A 183 -26.80 5.64 -6.71
C GLN A 183 -26.49 6.72 -7.75
N LYS A 184 -25.54 7.60 -7.48
CA LYS A 184 -25.15 8.68 -8.40
C LYS A 184 -24.54 8.16 -9.71
N THR A 185 -23.85 7.03 -9.67
CA THR A 185 -23.30 6.35 -10.84
C THR A 185 -24.42 5.69 -11.64
N SER A 186 -25.38 5.06 -10.99
CA SER A 186 -26.56 4.46 -11.63
C SER A 186 -27.43 5.53 -12.32
N GLU A 187 -27.63 6.70 -11.69
CA GLU A 187 -28.35 7.83 -12.30
C GLU A 187 -27.61 8.37 -13.54
N ARG A 188 -26.29 8.48 -13.50
CA ARG A 188 -25.50 8.91 -14.67
C ARG A 188 -25.59 7.93 -15.83
N ILE A 189 -25.55 6.62 -15.56
CA ILE A 189 -25.68 5.59 -16.60
C ILE A 189 -27.08 5.63 -17.22
N THR A 190 -28.13 5.84 -16.43
CA THR A 190 -29.51 5.98 -16.93
C THR A 190 -29.67 7.26 -17.77
N LEU A 191 -29.08 8.37 -17.36
CA LEU A 191 -29.08 9.63 -18.12
C LEU A 191 -28.34 9.48 -19.46
N ASP A 192 -27.19 8.80 -19.49
CA ASP A 192 -26.41 8.56 -20.71
C ASP A 192 -27.15 7.61 -21.68
N ASN A 193 -27.82 6.58 -21.15
CA ASN A 193 -28.66 5.69 -21.95
C ASN A 193 -29.88 6.41 -22.53
N ASN A 194 -30.54 7.29 -21.77
CA ASN A 194 -31.63 8.10 -22.24
C ASN A 194 -31.18 9.12 -23.29
N ALA A 195 -30.01 9.74 -23.14
CA ALA A 195 -29.39 10.62 -24.11
C ALA A 195 -29.08 9.89 -25.43
N LYS A 196 -28.55 8.66 -25.37
CA LYS A 196 -28.31 7.83 -26.56
C LYS A 196 -29.60 7.40 -27.24
N LEU A 197 -30.67 7.15 -26.50
CA LEU A 197 -32.00 6.83 -27.03
C LEU A 197 -32.61 8.05 -27.74
N LEU A 198 -32.52 9.22 -27.14
CA LEU A 198 -32.97 10.47 -27.74
C LEU A 198 -32.20 10.81 -29.03
N THR A 199 -30.89 10.60 -29.05
CA THR A 199 -30.08 10.78 -30.27
C THR A 199 -30.48 9.81 -31.36
N LYS A 200 -30.78 8.56 -31.04
CA LYS A 200 -31.30 7.58 -32.00
C LYS A 200 -32.66 7.97 -32.56
N ILE A 201 -33.58 8.47 -31.74
CA ILE A 201 -34.91 8.90 -32.14
C ILE A 201 -34.81 10.14 -33.04
N LEU A 202 -33.92 11.10 -32.70
CA LEU A 202 -33.66 12.28 -33.52
C LEU A 202 -33.10 11.96 -34.90
N VAL A 203 -32.18 10.99 -34.97
CA VAL A 203 -31.60 10.54 -36.26
C VAL A 203 -32.65 9.81 -37.10
N LEU A 204 -33.53 9.01 -36.48
CA LEU A 204 -34.61 8.29 -37.18
C LEU A 204 -35.72 9.23 -37.69
N ASN A 205 -35.90 10.40 -37.11
CA ASN A 205 -36.94 11.36 -37.52
C ASN A 205 -36.47 12.37 -38.59
N HIS A 206 -35.19 12.26 -39.03
CA HIS A 206 -34.58 13.12 -40.03
C HIS A 206 -34.41 12.44 -41.40
N PHE A 207 -34.87 11.18 -41.51
CA PHE A 207 -35.03 10.42 -42.75
C PHE A 207 -36.51 10.11 -43.01
#